data_b5e6f9a0a4f92b11e460f73564dddbab
#
_entry.id   b5e6f9a0a4f92b11e460f73564dddbab
#
_cell.length_a   1.000
_cell.length_b   1.000
_cell.length_c   1.000
_cell.angle_alpha   90.00
_cell.angle_beta   90.00
_cell.angle_gamma   90.00
#
_symmetry.space_group_name_H-M   'P 1'
#
loop_
_entity.id
_entity.type
_entity.pdbx_description
1 polymer ?
#
loop_
_entity_poly.entity_id
_entity_poly.type
_entity_poly.pdbx_seq_one_letter_code
_entity_poly.pdbx_strand_id
1 'polypeptide(L)'
;MSANGKPGQTPRNSTAALQANLRALRRYDHNASAASAVAHATALETVRPVSSKTALPVAVAVGASGEITLHSRYDPVREADRAVESLGDGGFFVVLGLGLGYHLEALSRARSPDQVLILESDARLARSLCAMRDFSASLADQRVHIRIAPQPDEIEALIRDRYVPAVHGGMELLVLQGARRLSPQWYDSVSRVLRQATEAALAEYHTQRKLGRRWFMNMLVNLRSAQTHDSEEFVNLRARLPRERRTLILAAGPSLRAELPRLRETRGEYSVVATDSTLPVLSAVGLEPDIVVSIDCQQAGYHHLLDASPGETVSVLDLASPPLLLRSFRRRVMVSGAHPLARYLATRLEWPPHLDLSGGSVTYAALALALELGIEEIELLGADFGYPARHPYCVETYLDRYFRTRVTRTAPLEHLHLEFVFNEPGLARDHEAGGERYTAPRMRRYREAVSRLAARYGRTLVADERAPGRYRVVSRTSAPGSFAPSERFHRGPGAASSERAGTVLREYRDALERLRPSEPYHKFVAELSPPERELWSTLLPLLPAFFREQDRRGLTGAERALRWALGRLNLVLERDPGVADDGVAADEVETGVMTDKSRGAGSE
;
A
#
# COMPACT_ATOMS: atom_id res chain seq x y z
N MET A 1 44.61 58.66 -2.29
CA MET A 1 43.94 58.80 -1.01
C MET A 1 43.04 57.60 -0.78
N SER A 2 43.41 56.84 0.20
CA SER A 2 42.92 55.54 0.62
C SER A 2 41.44 55.56 1.04
N ALA A 3 40.71 54.54 0.58
CA ALA A 3 39.47 54.13 1.19
C ALA A 3 39.64 52.70 1.76
N ASN A 4 39.91 52.64 3.04
CA ASN A 4 39.90 51.43 3.86
C ASN A 4 38.45 50.92 4.02
N GLY A 5 38.10 49.86 3.30
CA GLY A 5 36.95 49.00 3.58
C GLY A 5 37.37 47.94 4.60
N LYS A 6 36.87 47.99 5.82
CA LYS A 6 37.06 46.98 6.87
C LYS A 6 36.52 45.64 6.41
N PRO A 7 37.25 44.54 6.47
CA PRO A 7 36.69 43.21 6.24
C PRO A 7 35.81 42.79 7.42
N GLY A 8 34.59 42.38 7.10
CA GLY A 8 33.53 42.02 8.01
C GLY A 8 33.89 40.85 8.92
N GLN A 9 33.49 40.99 10.14
CA GLN A 9 33.47 39.96 11.19
C GLN A 9 32.69 38.71 10.74
N THR A 10 33.37 37.58 10.38
CA THR A 10 32.61 36.41 9.98
C THR A 10 33.22 35.02 10.25
N PRO A 11 34.20 34.71 11.06
CA PRO A 11 34.52 33.30 11.33
C PRO A 11 33.96 32.73 12.65
N ARG A 12 33.74 33.53 13.69
CA ARG A 12 33.32 32.98 15.01
C ARG A 12 31.85 32.62 15.12
N ASN A 13 30.94 33.34 14.47
CA ASN A 13 29.49 33.08 14.54
C ASN A 13 29.06 31.88 13.68
N SER A 14 29.72 31.60 12.56
CA SER A 14 29.37 30.51 11.68
C SER A 14 29.61 29.10 12.27
N THR A 15 30.69 28.96 13.06
CA THR A 15 30.99 27.72 13.75
C THR A 15 30.01 27.45 14.90
N ALA A 16 29.58 28.50 15.62
CA ALA A 16 28.62 28.37 16.71
C ALA A 16 27.23 27.97 16.21
N ALA A 17 26.72 28.58 15.14
CA ALA A 17 25.44 28.21 14.52
C ALA A 17 25.43 26.77 14.01
N LEU A 18 26.50 26.37 13.29
CA LEU A 18 26.63 25.00 12.83
C LEU A 18 26.60 23.98 13.98
N GLN A 19 27.34 24.26 15.07
CA GLN A 19 27.37 23.36 16.22
C GLN A 19 26.03 23.29 16.94
N ALA A 20 25.28 24.40 17.04
CA ALA A 20 23.94 24.42 17.61
C ALA A 20 22.96 23.57 16.78
N ASN A 21 22.93 23.78 15.47
CA ASN A 21 22.09 23.01 14.54
C ASN A 21 22.44 21.53 14.53
N LEU A 22 23.73 21.16 14.53
CA LEU A 22 24.16 19.76 14.60
C LEU A 22 23.78 19.09 15.93
N ARG A 23 23.88 19.80 17.07
CA ARG A 23 23.40 19.25 18.35
C ARG A 23 21.89 19.00 18.32
N ALA A 24 21.13 19.90 17.74
CA ALA A 24 19.68 19.75 17.58
C ALA A 24 19.32 18.53 16.70
N LEU A 25 19.99 18.36 15.57
CA LEU A 25 19.81 17.18 14.69
C LEU A 25 20.14 15.86 15.37
N ARG A 26 21.14 15.83 16.25
CA ARG A 26 21.55 14.63 16.99
C ARG A 26 20.66 14.29 18.18
N ARG A 27 19.71 15.17 18.50
CA ARG A 27 18.82 14.98 19.65
C ARG A 27 17.93 13.75 19.53
N TYR A 28 17.54 13.39 18.30
CA TYR A 28 16.67 12.26 18.00
C TYR A 28 17.28 11.34 16.95
N ASP A 29 17.20 10.03 17.19
CA ASP A 29 17.78 8.99 16.32
C ASP A 29 17.26 9.05 14.88
N HIS A 30 16.02 9.47 14.69
CA HIS A 30 15.44 9.57 13.36
C HIS A 30 16.11 10.64 12.46
N ASN A 31 16.90 11.55 13.02
CA ASN A 31 17.69 12.56 12.31
C ASN A 31 19.20 12.25 12.31
N ALA A 32 19.63 11.12 12.88
CA ALA A 32 21.06 10.80 13.01
C ALA A 32 21.78 10.74 11.65
N SER A 33 21.14 10.17 10.61
CA SER A 33 21.69 10.13 9.25
C SER A 33 21.88 11.54 8.67
N ALA A 34 20.91 12.43 8.83
CA ALA A 34 21.03 13.82 8.38
C ALA A 34 22.11 14.57 9.15
N ALA A 35 22.18 14.38 10.47
CA ALA A 35 23.24 14.97 11.30
C ALA A 35 24.64 14.51 10.84
N SER A 36 24.81 13.23 10.54
CA SER A 36 26.05 12.67 10.01
C SER A 36 26.39 13.25 8.63
N ALA A 37 25.44 13.29 7.71
CA ALA A 37 25.62 13.83 6.37
C ALA A 37 26.07 15.30 6.42
N VAL A 38 25.41 16.14 7.23
CA VAL A 38 25.76 17.55 7.42
C VAL A 38 27.12 17.71 8.10
N ALA A 39 27.46 16.88 9.09
CA ALA A 39 28.72 16.96 9.83
C ALA A 39 29.94 16.64 8.97
N HIS A 40 29.85 15.68 8.06
CA HIS A 40 30.96 15.21 7.22
C HIS A 40 31.03 15.89 5.84
N ALA A 41 29.99 16.62 5.43
CA ALA A 41 30.03 17.36 4.16
C ALA A 41 31.05 18.51 4.20
N THR A 42 31.59 18.89 3.05
CA THR A 42 32.35 20.13 2.86
C THR A 42 31.40 21.25 2.53
N ALA A 43 31.53 22.43 3.14
CA ALA A 43 30.69 23.57 2.81
C ALA A 43 30.88 24.00 1.34
N LEU A 44 29.81 24.48 0.69
CA LEU A 44 29.88 25.02 -0.65
C LEU A 44 30.45 26.45 -0.62
N GLU A 45 31.58 26.67 -1.30
CA GLU A 45 32.19 28.00 -1.44
C GLU A 45 31.30 28.96 -2.27
N THR A 46 30.47 28.39 -3.13
CA THR A 46 29.52 29.13 -3.97
C THR A 46 28.30 29.65 -3.21
N VAL A 47 28.17 29.35 -1.90
CA VAL A 47 27.03 29.77 -1.08
C VAL A 47 27.51 30.74 -0.01
N ARG A 48 26.95 31.95 0.01
CA ARG A 48 27.35 33.01 0.92
C ARG A 48 26.17 33.73 1.58
N PRO A 49 26.30 34.25 2.80
CA PRO A 49 25.26 35.04 3.43
C PRO A 49 25.26 36.48 2.87
N VAL A 50 24.07 37.06 2.75
CA VAL A 50 23.85 38.46 2.52
C VAL A 50 22.76 38.95 3.47
N SER A 51 22.76 40.28 3.81
CA SER A 51 21.68 40.85 4.62
C SER A 51 20.47 41.18 3.74
N SER A 52 19.28 40.88 4.25
CA SER A 52 18.02 41.40 3.73
C SER A 52 17.82 42.86 4.07
N LYS A 53 16.76 43.50 3.57
CA LYS A 53 16.37 44.85 3.99
C LYS A 53 15.94 44.92 5.47
N THR A 54 15.49 43.78 6.02
CA THR A 54 15.17 43.66 7.46
C THR A 54 16.38 43.24 8.31
N ALA A 55 17.60 43.35 7.79
CA ALA A 55 18.86 42.98 8.43
C ALA A 55 18.99 41.49 8.83
N LEU A 56 18.13 40.62 8.31
CA LEU A 56 18.18 39.19 8.54
C LEU A 56 19.06 38.50 7.46
N PRO A 57 19.76 37.39 7.79
CA PRO A 57 20.60 36.69 6.83
C PRO A 57 19.76 35.99 5.73
N VAL A 58 20.25 36.09 4.49
CA VAL A 58 19.71 35.40 3.33
C VAL A 58 20.87 34.69 2.66
N ALA A 59 20.69 33.45 2.26
CA ALA A 59 21.69 32.71 1.51
C ALA A 59 21.58 33.03 0.01
N VAL A 60 22.72 33.31 -0.60
CA VAL A 60 22.89 33.45 -2.06
C VAL A 60 23.80 32.34 -2.54
N ALA A 61 23.36 31.59 -3.53
CA ALA A 61 24.13 30.53 -4.17
C ALA A 61 24.36 30.86 -5.65
N VAL A 62 25.49 30.42 -6.21
CA VAL A 62 25.76 30.51 -7.64
C VAL A 62 25.28 29.22 -8.30
N GLY A 63 24.24 29.35 -9.12
CA GLY A 63 23.72 28.27 -9.97
C GLY A 63 24.16 28.43 -11.42
N ALA A 64 23.71 27.52 -12.29
CA ALA A 64 24.03 27.54 -13.71
C ALA A 64 23.59 28.83 -14.45
N SER A 65 22.54 29.48 -13.95
CA SER A 65 21.97 30.73 -14.50
C SER A 65 22.42 32.01 -13.76
N GLY A 66 23.44 31.93 -12.89
CA GLY A 66 23.94 33.03 -12.10
C GLY A 66 23.57 32.96 -10.62
N GLU A 67 23.58 34.12 -9.93
CA GLU A 67 23.26 34.19 -8.51
C GLU A 67 21.77 33.96 -8.23
N ILE A 68 21.50 33.02 -7.34
CA ILE A 68 20.15 32.65 -6.89
C ILE A 68 20.05 32.94 -5.39
N THR A 69 19.07 33.72 -4.99
CA THR A 69 18.74 33.91 -3.57
C THR A 69 17.78 32.83 -3.11
N LEU A 70 18.07 32.19 -1.97
CA LEU A 70 17.23 31.13 -1.41
C LEU A 70 16.01 31.70 -0.67
N HIS A 71 16.08 32.93 -0.20
CA HIS A 71 15.00 33.66 0.49
C HIS A 71 14.87 35.09 -0.03
N SER A 72 13.78 35.74 0.30
CA SER A 72 13.52 37.14 -0.04
C SER A 72 14.61 38.06 0.48
N ARG A 73 15.19 38.89 -0.41
CA ARG A 73 16.12 39.98 -0.01
C ARG A 73 15.45 41.15 0.71
N TYR A 74 14.11 41.18 0.71
CA TYR A 74 13.37 42.20 1.40
C TYR A 74 13.10 41.78 2.86
N ASP A 75 12.31 40.71 3.01
CA ASP A 75 11.90 40.14 4.30
C ASP A 75 11.70 38.64 4.18
N PRO A 76 12.65 37.82 4.65
CA PRO A 76 12.56 36.36 4.58
C PRO A 76 11.52 35.77 5.55
N VAL A 77 11.17 36.48 6.64
CA VAL A 77 10.14 36.01 7.57
C VAL A 77 8.77 36.18 6.95
N ARG A 78 8.48 37.36 6.38
CA ARG A 78 7.21 37.62 5.70
C ARG A 78 7.00 36.70 4.47
N GLU A 79 8.08 36.35 3.75
CA GLU A 79 8.04 35.36 2.67
C GLU A 79 7.59 34.02 3.22
N ALA A 80 8.20 33.54 4.30
CA ALA A 80 7.90 32.27 4.92
C ALA A 80 6.47 32.23 5.50
N ASP A 81 6.02 33.30 6.16
CA ASP A 81 4.67 33.41 6.70
C ASP A 81 3.61 33.28 5.57
N ARG A 82 3.78 34.03 4.46
CA ARG A 82 2.89 33.92 3.29
C ARG A 82 2.87 32.53 2.66
N ALA A 83 4.04 31.89 2.58
CA ALA A 83 4.13 30.53 2.03
C ALA A 83 3.36 29.53 2.92
N VAL A 84 3.45 29.69 4.23
CA VAL A 84 2.71 28.84 5.19
C VAL A 84 1.21 29.17 5.22
N GLU A 85 0.83 30.44 5.09
CA GLU A 85 -0.58 30.86 5.00
C GLU A 85 -1.30 30.25 3.80
N SER A 86 -0.58 30.01 2.69
CA SER A 86 -1.12 29.42 1.47
C SER A 86 -1.35 27.91 1.55
N LEU A 87 -0.87 27.24 2.60
CA LEU A 87 -1.06 25.80 2.82
C LEU A 87 -2.44 25.51 3.40
N GLY A 88 -2.94 24.31 3.12
CA GLY A 88 -4.18 23.80 3.71
C GLY A 88 -4.05 23.45 5.21
N ASP A 89 -5.11 22.86 5.75
CA ASP A 89 -5.22 22.50 7.18
C ASP A 89 -4.71 21.09 7.51
N GLY A 90 -3.85 20.52 6.66
CA GLY A 90 -3.24 19.21 6.93
C GLY A 90 -2.32 19.21 8.16
N GLY A 91 -2.16 18.03 8.78
CA GLY A 91 -1.24 17.83 9.92
C GLY A 91 0.15 17.32 9.48
N PHE A 92 0.30 16.87 8.24
CA PHE A 92 1.57 16.36 7.70
C PHE A 92 2.15 17.33 6.67
N PHE A 93 3.30 17.89 6.97
CA PHE A 93 3.95 18.87 6.11
C PHE A 93 5.24 18.30 5.51
N VAL A 94 5.40 18.42 4.20
CA VAL A 94 6.66 18.12 3.51
C VAL A 94 7.27 19.43 3.05
N VAL A 95 8.50 19.70 3.48
CA VAL A 95 9.25 20.90 3.12
C VAL A 95 10.39 20.49 2.18
N LEU A 96 10.36 20.95 0.94
CA LEU A 96 11.45 20.74 -0.01
C LEU A 96 12.44 21.89 0.05
N GLY A 97 13.63 21.59 0.55
CA GLY A 97 14.71 22.51 0.84
C GLY A 97 14.75 22.96 2.30
N LEU A 98 15.94 22.90 2.89
CA LEU A 98 16.15 23.30 4.30
C LEU A 98 16.07 24.83 4.47
N GLY A 99 16.66 25.56 3.55
CA GLY A 99 16.81 27.01 3.67
C GLY A 99 17.53 27.43 4.97
N LEU A 100 17.24 28.64 5.43
CA LEU A 100 17.76 29.16 6.69
C LEU A 100 16.78 28.99 7.87
N GLY A 101 15.83 28.03 7.78
CA GLY A 101 14.90 27.71 8.85
C GLY A 101 13.69 28.65 8.99
N TYR A 102 13.54 29.70 8.19
CA TYR A 102 12.41 30.66 8.29
C TYR A 102 11.05 29.96 8.10
N HIS A 103 10.95 29.04 7.15
CA HIS A 103 9.71 28.31 6.87
C HIS A 103 9.34 27.34 8.01
N LEU A 104 10.34 26.75 8.69
CA LEU A 104 10.11 25.90 9.86
C LEU A 104 9.59 26.71 11.05
N GLU A 105 10.16 27.88 11.27
CA GLU A 105 9.70 28.80 12.30
C GLU A 105 8.28 29.33 12.02
N ALA A 106 7.98 29.63 10.74
CA ALA A 106 6.65 30.05 10.32
C ALA A 106 5.62 28.92 10.52
N LEU A 107 5.95 27.67 10.14
CA LEU A 107 5.11 26.50 10.38
C LEU A 107 4.83 26.30 11.87
N SER A 108 5.85 26.41 12.72
CA SER A 108 5.70 26.25 14.18
C SER A 108 4.83 27.36 14.80
N ARG A 109 4.86 28.60 14.26
CA ARG A 109 4.02 29.72 14.73
C ARG A 109 2.59 29.64 14.26
N ALA A 110 2.37 29.37 12.97
CA ALA A 110 1.06 29.50 12.31
C ALA A 110 0.25 28.20 12.29
N ARG A 111 0.89 27.07 12.48
CA ARG A 111 0.29 25.73 12.41
C ARG A 111 0.68 24.91 13.64
N SER A 112 -0.05 23.85 13.89
CA SER A 112 0.32 22.82 14.88
C SER A 112 0.57 21.52 14.14
N PRO A 113 1.72 21.37 13.43
CA PRO A 113 1.99 20.19 12.65
C PRO A 113 2.07 18.95 13.53
N ASP A 114 1.48 17.84 13.08
CA ASP A 114 1.70 16.53 13.70
C ASP A 114 3.06 15.97 13.29
N GLN A 115 3.46 16.21 12.03
CA GLN A 115 4.73 15.78 11.44
C GLN A 115 5.24 16.81 10.43
N VAL A 116 6.55 17.05 10.42
CA VAL A 116 7.24 17.85 9.40
C VAL A 116 8.37 17.02 8.81
N LEU A 117 8.31 16.73 7.52
CA LEU A 117 9.37 16.04 6.79
C LEU A 117 10.13 17.04 5.90
N ILE A 118 11.41 17.24 6.16
CA ILE A 118 12.28 18.10 5.36
C ILE A 118 13.12 17.23 4.44
N LEU A 119 13.10 17.52 3.15
CA LEU A 119 13.93 16.88 2.15
C LEU A 119 14.88 17.91 1.54
N GLU A 120 16.19 17.69 1.74
CA GLU A 120 17.22 18.56 1.19
C GLU A 120 18.06 17.80 0.14
N SER A 121 18.38 18.47 -0.95
CA SER A 121 19.01 17.87 -2.12
C SER A 121 20.50 17.62 -1.99
N ASP A 122 21.23 18.43 -1.19
CA ASP A 122 22.70 18.38 -1.09
C ASP A 122 23.18 18.60 0.35
N ALA A 123 23.95 17.67 0.88
CA ALA A 123 24.54 17.74 2.21
C ALA A 123 25.50 18.94 2.37
N ARG A 124 26.19 19.33 1.31
CA ARG A 124 27.12 20.48 1.30
C ARG A 124 26.33 21.79 1.41
N LEU A 125 25.20 21.88 0.71
CA LEU A 125 24.28 23.01 0.83
C LEU A 125 23.71 23.07 2.25
N ALA A 126 23.18 21.97 2.79
CA ALA A 126 22.67 21.88 4.14
C ALA A 126 23.68 22.35 5.18
N ARG A 127 24.96 21.90 5.06
CA ARG A 127 26.06 22.36 5.95
C ARG A 127 26.28 23.86 5.87
N SER A 128 26.36 24.42 4.65
CA SER A 128 26.56 25.86 4.46
C SER A 128 25.43 26.67 5.09
N LEU A 129 24.17 26.24 4.92
CA LEU A 129 23.00 26.86 5.51
C LEU A 129 22.99 26.78 7.04
N CYS A 130 23.31 25.62 7.61
CA CYS A 130 23.44 25.42 9.05
C CYS A 130 24.55 26.28 9.69
N ALA A 131 25.57 26.66 8.92
CA ALA A 131 26.63 27.55 9.40
C ALA A 131 26.27 29.04 9.35
N MET A 132 25.27 29.43 8.53
CA MET A 132 24.90 30.84 8.34
C MET A 132 23.91 31.37 9.39
N ARG A 133 23.05 30.52 9.92
CA ARG A 133 22.02 30.93 10.89
C ARG A 133 21.78 29.79 11.90
N ASP A 134 21.56 30.15 13.14
CA ASP A 134 21.06 29.25 14.18
C ASP A 134 19.53 29.16 14.11
N PHE A 135 19.01 27.97 13.79
CA PHE A 135 17.61 27.59 13.86
C PHE A 135 17.42 26.25 14.58
N SER A 136 18.36 25.98 15.49
CA SER A 136 18.41 24.75 16.27
C SER A 136 17.12 24.49 17.07
N ALA A 137 16.43 25.54 17.51
CA ALA A 137 15.15 25.40 18.20
C ALA A 137 14.10 24.66 17.36
N SER A 138 14.00 24.98 16.06
CA SER A 138 13.09 24.28 15.15
C SER A 138 13.56 22.85 14.82
N LEU A 139 14.87 22.62 14.70
CA LEU A 139 15.44 21.30 14.44
C LEU A 139 15.35 20.35 15.65
N ALA A 140 15.26 20.91 16.85
CA ALA A 140 15.14 20.15 18.10
C ALA A 140 13.71 19.68 18.39
N ASP A 141 12.75 19.96 17.52
CA ASP A 141 11.38 19.46 17.64
C ASP A 141 11.33 17.99 17.18
N GLN A 142 10.78 17.12 18.04
CA GLN A 142 10.67 15.67 17.75
C GLN A 142 9.80 15.36 16.53
N ARG A 143 8.92 16.30 16.12
CA ARG A 143 8.04 16.16 14.96
C ARG A 143 8.77 16.43 13.65
N VAL A 144 9.98 17.01 13.69
CA VAL A 144 10.78 17.39 12.53
C VAL A 144 11.71 16.24 12.14
N HIS A 145 11.50 15.72 10.95
CA HIS A 145 12.31 14.66 10.33
C HIS A 145 13.05 15.23 9.11
N ILE A 146 14.35 15.00 9.03
CA ILE A 146 15.16 15.49 7.93
C ILE A 146 15.79 14.32 7.18
N ARG A 147 15.78 14.41 5.85
CA ARG A 147 16.53 13.53 4.95
C ARG A 147 17.34 14.36 3.96
N ILE A 148 18.59 13.96 3.80
CA ILE A 148 19.54 14.60 2.90
C ILE A 148 19.75 13.71 1.69
N ALA A 149 19.54 14.25 0.49
CA ALA A 149 19.66 13.58 -0.79
C ALA A 149 18.97 12.19 -0.85
N PRO A 150 17.72 12.08 -0.35
CA PRO A 150 17.03 10.79 -0.32
C PRO A 150 16.78 10.28 -1.74
N GLN A 151 16.83 8.95 -1.90
CA GLN A 151 16.44 8.28 -3.13
C GLN A 151 14.90 8.17 -3.23
N PRO A 152 14.33 7.98 -4.43
CA PRO A 152 12.88 7.88 -4.63
C PRO A 152 12.19 6.82 -3.75
N ASP A 153 12.78 5.64 -3.64
CA ASP A 153 12.27 4.53 -2.82
C ASP A 153 12.30 4.82 -1.32
N GLU A 154 13.31 5.57 -0.85
CA GLU A 154 13.36 6.05 0.54
C GLU A 154 12.22 7.03 0.83
N ILE A 155 11.90 7.92 -0.13
CA ILE A 155 10.79 8.87 0.02
C ILE A 155 9.45 8.13 0.08
N GLU A 156 9.23 7.17 -0.82
CA GLU A 156 8.02 6.33 -0.80
C GLU A 156 7.87 5.58 0.52
N ALA A 157 8.96 4.98 1.03
CA ALA A 157 8.97 4.30 2.32
C ALA A 157 8.64 5.25 3.47
N LEU A 158 9.23 6.45 3.49
CA LEU A 158 8.96 7.46 4.52
C LEU A 158 7.49 7.90 4.54
N ILE A 159 6.89 8.12 3.38
CA ILE A 159 5.47 8.50 3.31
C ILE A 159 4.60 7.35 3.79
N ARG A 160 4.83 6.12 3.31
CA ARG A 160 4.09 4.93 3.73
C ARG A 160 4.15 4.68 5.23
N ASP A 161 5.33 4.89 5.85
CA ASP A 161 5.56 4.57 7.25
C ASP A 161 5.09 5.68 8.21
N ARG A 162 4.97 6.94 7.73
CA ARG A 162 4.71 8.10 8.59
C ARG A 162 3.43 8.83 8.29
N TYR A 163 2.99 8.87 7.03
CA TYR A 163 1.77 9.57 6.68
C TYR A 163 0.57 8.64 6.86
N VAL A 164 -0.25 8.95 7.86
CA VAL A 164 -1.51 8.26 8.17
C VAL A 164 -2.65 9.24 7.88
N PRO A 165 -3.33 9.15 6.73
CA PRO A 165 -4.37 10.11 6.35
C PRO A 165 -5.50 10.25 7.37
N ALA A 166 -5.85 9.17 8.09
CA ALA A 166 -6.84 9.19 9.15
C ALA A 166 -6.48 10.14 10.30
N VAL A 167 -5.19 10.28 10.60
CA VAL A 167 -4.67 11.08 11.72
C VAL A 167 -4.30 12.48 11.25
N HIS A 168 -3.51 12.55 10.18
CA HIS A 168 -2.91 13.78 9.73
C HIS A 168 -3.82 14.61 8.80
N GLY A 169 -4.90 14.01 8.28
CA GLY A 169 -5.68 14.65 7.22
C GLY A 169 -4.88 14.81 5.93
N GLY A 170 -4.86 16.00 5.36
CA GLY A 170 -4.09 16.31 4.15
C GLY A 170 -2.57 16.30 4.38
N MET A 171 -1.83 15.99 3.31
CA MET A 171 -0.39 16.22 3.24
C MET A 171 -0.15 17.51 2.46
N GLU A 172 0.55 18.45 3.10
CA GLU A 172 0.85 19.78 2.56
C GLU A 172 2.29 19.85 2.08
N LEU A 173 2.50 20.36 0.87
CA LEU A 173 3.82 20.49 0.25
C LEU A 173 4.26 21.94 0.19
N LEU A 174 5.34 22.27 0.88
CA LEU A 174 6.00 23.57 0.84
C LEU A 174 7.31 23.45 0.08
N VAL A 175 7.45 24.19 -1.01
CA VAL A 175 8.65 24.17 -1.87
C VAL A 175 9.37 25.51 -1.76
N LEU A 176 10.63 25.50 -1.31
CA LEU A 176 11.49 26.68 -1.33
C LEU A 176 11.88 27.01 -2.76
N GLN A 177 11.29 28.07 -3.33
CA GLN A 177 11.45 28.41 -4.74
C GLN A 177 12.89 28.77 -5.11
N GLY A 178 13.64 29.39 -4.21
CA GLY A 178 15.07 29.67 -4.40
C GLY A 178 15.89 28.39 -4.53
N ALA A 179 15.66 27.41 -3.66
CA ALA A 179 16.33 26.12 -3.68
C ALA A 179 15.93 25.28 -4.90
N ARG A 180 14.67 25.34 -5.33
CA ARG A 180 14.21 24.68 -6.58
C ARG A 180 14.97 25.18 -7.80
N ARG A 181 15.28 26.49 -7.87
CA ARG A 181 16.07 27.04 -8.98
C ARG A 181 17.51 26.53 -9.03
N LEU A 182 18.09 26.11 -7.89
CA LEU A 182 19.42 25.50 -7.84
C LEU A 182 19.46 24.09 -8.41
N SER A 183 18.42 23.28 -8.15
CA SER A 183 18.37 21.88 -8.53
C SER A 183 16.99 21.47 -9.08
N PRO A 184 16.53 22.10 -10.19
CA PRO A 184 15.15 21.95 -10.65
C PRO A 184 14.77 20.49 -10.95
N GLN A 185 15.69 19.72 -11.54
CA GLN A 185 15.45 18.30 -11.86
C GLN A 185 15.18 17.45 -10.63
N TRP A 186 15.94 17.65 -9.55
CA TRP A 186 15.73 16.94 -8.30
C TRP A 186 14.38 17.30 -7.68
N TYR A 187 14.04 18.60 -7.61
CA TYR A 187 12.77 19.06 -7.04
C TYR A 187 11.56 18.54 -7.82
N ASP A 188 11.64 18.52 -9.15
CA ASP A 188 10.56 18.00 -10.01
C ASP A 188 10.42 16.47 -9.87
N SER A 189 11.54 15.74 -9.74
CA SER A 189 11.54 14.31 -9.48
C SER A 189 10.91 13.97 -8.13
N VAL A 190 11.39 14.62 -7.06
CA VAL A 190 10.88 14.42 -5.69
C VAL A 190 9.41 14.80 -5.58
N SER A 191 8.99 15.92 -6.18
CA SER A 191 7.58 16.33 -6.19
C SER A 191 6.67 15.31 -6.89
N ARG A 192 7.18 14.63 -7.92
CA ARG A 192 6.46 13.55 -8.61
C ARG A 192 6.32 12.32 -7.71
N VAL A 193 7.41 11.88 -7.08
CA VAL A 193 7.41 10.74 -6.15
C VAL A 193 6.47 10.99 -4.97
N LEU A 194 6.55 12.18 -4.36
CA LEU A 194 5.66 12.56 -3.26
C LEU A 194 4.18 12.52 -3.66
N ARG A 195 3.84 13.04 -4.84
CA ARG A 195 2.47 13.00 -5.35
C ARG A 195 1.98 11.57 -5.52
N GLN A 196 2.79 10.72 -6.17
CA GLN A 196 2.44 9.31 -6.36
C GLN A 196 2.28 8.56 -5.04
N ALA A 197 3.19 8.77 -4.08
CA ALA A 197 3.12 8.16 -2.75
C ALA A 197 1.88 8.64 -1.97
N THR A 198 1.52 9.93 -2.08
CA THR A 198 0.31 10.49 -1.46
C THR A 198 -0.96 9.90 -2.06
N GLU A 199 -1.04 9.84 -3.39
CA GLU A 199 -2.18 9.24 -4.09
C GLU A 199 -2.36 7.76 -3.70
N ALA A 200 -1.25 7.02 -3.59
CA ALA A 200 -1.28 5.64 -3.13
C ALA A 200 -1.78 5.52 -1.67
N ALA A 201 -1.28 6.35 -0.76
CA ALA A 201 -1.69 6.37 0.65
C ALA A 201 -3.18 6.74 0.80
N LEU A 202 -3.68 7.69 0.01
CA LEU A 202 -5.10 8.06 0.01
C LEU A 202 -5.99 6.95 -0.57
N ALA A 203 -5.56 6.28 -1.63
CA ALA A 203 -6.28 5.14 -2.19
C ALA A 203 -6.37 3.99 -1.18
N GLU A 204 -5.28 3.71 -0.47
CA GLU A 204 -5.26 2.74 0.62
C GLU A 204 -6.17 3.16 1.78
N TYR A 205 -6.13 4.41 2.19
CA TYR A 205 -7.01 4.98 3.21
C TYR A 205 -8.50 4.77 2.88
N HIS A 206 -8.90 5.05 1.65
CA HIS A 206 -10.29 4.83 1.23
C HIS A 206 -10.68 3.35 1.27
N THR A 207 -9.77 2.46 0.89
CA THR A 207 -9.96 1.01 0.98
C THR A 207 -10.08 0.55 2.43
N GLN A 208 -9.17 1.00 3.29
CA GLN A 208 -9.19 0.69 4.72
C GLN A 208 -10.45 1.22 5.42
N ARG A 209 -10.90 2.43 5.07
CA ARG A 209 -12.15 3.01 5.60
C ARG A 209 -13.35 2.14 5.29
N LYS A 210 -13.40 1.55 4.09
CA LYS A 210 -14.50 0.68 3.65
C LYS A 210 -14.37 -0.74 4.21
N LEU A 211 -13.18 -1.31 4.26
CA LEU A 211 -12.95 -2.72 4.47
C LEU A 211 -12.23 -3.08 5.79
N GLY A 212 -11.64 -2.11 6.48
CA GLY A 212 -10.78 -2.35 7.66
C GLY A 212 -11.48 -3.14 8.77
N ARG A 213 -12.74 -2.79 9.08
CA ARG A 213 -13.54 -3.52 10.08
C ARG A 213 -13.83 -4.96 9.63
N ARG A 214 -14.11 -5.15 8.33
CA ARG A 214 -14.38 -6.47 7.76
C ARG A 214 -13.13 -7.35 7.77
N TRP A 215 -11.98 -6.83 7.36
CA TRP A 215 -10.71 -7.54 7.46
C TRP A 215 -10.45 -8.02 8.90
N PHE A 216 -10.56 -7.10 9.86
CA PHE A 216 -10.33 -7.42 11.26
C PHE A 216 -11.24 -8.57 11.73
N MET A 217 -12.55 -8.47 11.49
CA MET A 217 -13.52 -9.51 11.89
C MET A 217 -13.26 -10.84 11.19
N ASN A 218 -13.08 -10.83 9.87
CA ASN A 218 -12.83 -12.06 9.11
C ASN A 218 -11.61 -12.80 9.66
N MET A 219 -10.51 -12.09 9.92
CA MET A 219 -9.29 -12.70 10.45
C MET A 219 -9.51 -13.36 11.81
N LEU A 220 -10.22 -12.71 12.74
CA LEU A 220 -10.50 -13.27 14.05
C LEU A 220 -11.38 -14.53 13.95
N VAL A 221 -12.45 -14.48 13.17
CA VAL A 221 -13.38 -15.58 12.98
C VAL A 221 -12.68 -16.76 12.28
N ASN A 222 -11.91 -16.49 11.22
CA ASN A 222 -11.21 -17.51 10.47
C ASN A 222 -10.15 -18.22 11.32
N LEU A 223 -9.39 -17.49 12.13
CA LEU A 223 -8.44 -18.09 13.05
C LEU A 223 -9.11 -18.99 14.09
N ARG A 224 -10.26 -18.57 14.64
CA ARG A 224 -11.02 -19.41 15.59
C ARG A 224 -11.61 -20.66 14.94
N SER A 225 -11.85 -20.64 13.63
CA SER A 225 -12.35 -21.80 12.88
C SER A 225 -11.25 -22.69 12.32
N ALA A 226 -9.97 -22.42 12.64
CA ALA A 226 -8.84 -23.20 12.17
C ALA A 226 -8.91 -24.65 12.67
N GLN A 227 -8.62 -25.60 11.79
CA GLN A 227 -8.64 -27.04 12.06
C GLN A 227 -7.28 -27.66 11.73
N THR A 228 -6.95 -28.76 12.37
CA THR A 228 -5.65 -29.43 12.15
C THR A 228 -5.43 -29.84 10.71
N HIS A 229 -6.47 -30.28 9.99
CA HIS A 229 -6.36 -30.69 8.59
C HIS A 229 -6.05 -29.52 7.64
N ASP A 230 -6.30 -28.25 8.03
CA ASP A 230 -5.93 -27.07 7.22
C ASP A 230 -4.40 -26.99 7.04
N SER A 231 -3.62 -27.45 8.05
CA SER A 231 -2.15 -27.54 7.94
C SER A 231 -1.71 -28.76 7.13
N GLU A 232 -2.42 -29.88 7.23
CA GLU A 232 -2.13 -31.10 6.45
C GLU A 232 -2.35 -30.86 4.95
N GLU A 233 -3.44 -30.17 4.58
CA GLU A 233 -3.70 -29.79 3.19
C GLU A 233 -2.63 -28.84 2.64
N PHE A 234 -2.06 -27.97 3.47
CA PHE A 234 -0.95 -27.11 3.07
C PHE A 234 0.29 -27.93 2.70
N VAL A 235 0.67 -28.91 3.51
CA VAL A 235 1.81 -29.81 3.23
C VAL A 235 1.60 -30.55 1.91
N ASN A 236 0.36 -30.96 1.64
CA ASN A 236 -0.01 -31.69 0.45
C ASN A 236 -0.21 -30.82 -0.80
N LEU A 237 -0.25 -29.49 -0.64
CA LEU A 237 -0.56 -28.54 -1.72
C LEU A 237 0.41 -28.68 -2.91
N ARG A 238 1.71 -28.91 -2.63
CA ARG A 238 2.72 -29.12 -3.66
C ARG A 238 2.48 -30.38 -4.49
N ALA A 239 1.96 -31.44 -3.88
CA ALA A 239 1.65 -32.69 -4.57
C ALA A 239 0.48 -32.56 -5.58
N ARG A 240 -0.36 -31.53 -5.43
CA ARG A 240 -1.43 -31.20 -6.37
C ARG A 240 -0.91 -30.62 -7.69
N LEU A 241 0.33 -30.12 -7.71
CA LEU A 241 0.97 -29.51 -8.85
C LEU A 241 2.26 -30.29 -9.20
N PRO A 242 2.18 -31.49 -9.76
CA PRO A 242 3.34 -32.32 -10.09
C PRO A 242 4.24 -31.59 -11.12
N ARG A 243 5.55 -31.80 -11.01
CA ARG A 243 6.56 -31.13 -11.87
C ARG A 243 6.48 -31.54 -13.33
N GLU A 244 5.97 -32.73 -13.57
CA GLU A 244 5.85 -33.34 -14.91
C GLU A 244 4.73 -32.70 -15.73
N ARG A 245 3.87 -31.89 -15.07
CA ARG A 245 2.76 -31.19 -15.72
C ARG A 245 3.02 -29.70 -15.75
N ARG A 246 2.74 -29.08 -16.87
CA ARG A 246 2.70 -27.64 -16.98
C ARG A 246 1.56 -27.09 -16.10
N THR A 247 1.82 -26.02 -15.37
CA THR A 247 0.80 -25.38 -14.54
C THR A 247 0.16 -24.22 -15.28
N LEU A 248 -1.15 -24.28 -15.43
CA LEU A 248 -1.96 -23.21 -16.01
C LEU A 248 -2.61 -22.40 -14.88
N ILE A 249 -2.42 -21.09 -14.91
CA ILE A 249 -3.14 -20.15 -14.06
C ILE A 249 -4.29 -19.57 -14.89
N LEU A 250 -5.51 -19.80 -14.47
CA LEU A 250 -6.71 -19.35 -15.17
C LEU A 250 -7.28 -18.10 -14.52
N ALA A 251 -7.35 -17.01 -15.27
CA ALA A 251 -8.00 -15.77 -14.89
C ALA A 251 -9.29 -15.59 -15.70
N ALA A 252 -10.22 -14.79 -15.17
CA ALA A 252 -11.59 -14.65 -15.68
C ALA A 252 -11.76 -13.63 -16.83
N GLY A 253 -10.69 -13.30 -17.54
CA GLY A 253 -10.79 -12.40 -18.69
C GLY A 253 -11.47 -13.04 -19.90
N PRO A 254 -12.03 -12.24 -20.81
CA PRO A 254 -12.81 -12.73 -21.96
C PRO A 254 -12.06 -13.70 -22.86
N SER A 255 -10.74 -13.57 -22.98
CA SER A 255 -9.90 -14.45 -23.81
C SER A 255 -9.90 -15.92 -23.34
N LEU A 256 -10.22 -16.18 -22.06
CA LEU A 256 -10.30 -17.55 -21.53
C LEU A 256 -11.29 -18.41 -22.32
N ARG A 257 -12.38 -17.83 -22.83
CA ARG A 257 -13.41 -18.56 -23.57
C ARG A 257 -12.85 -19.37 -24.74
N ALA A 258 -11.89 -18.81 -25.46
CA ALA A 258 -11.28 -19.47 -26.62
C ALA A 258 -10.44 -20.70 -26.24
N GLU A 259 -9.93 -20.74 -25.01
CA GLU A 259 -9.09 -21.82 -24.50
C GLU A 259 -9.90 -23.01 -23.92
N LEU A 260 -11.16 -22.80 -23.52
CA LEU A 260 -11.96 -23.81 -22.81
C LEU A 260 -12.11 -25.15 -23.57
N PRO A 261 -12.37 -25.18 -24.90
CA PRO A 261 -12.48 -26.46 -25.63
C PRO A 261 -11.19 -27.27 -25.53
N ARG A 262 -10.03 -26.63 -25.79
CA ARG A 262 -8.72 -27.28 -25.69
C ARG A 262 -8.44 -27.77 -24.27
N LEU A 263 -8.69 -26.96 -23.28
CA LEU A 263 -8.48 -27.32 -21.87
C LEU A 263 -9.31 -28.54 -21.45
N ARG A 264 -10.52 -28.64 -21.94
CA ARG A 264 -11.39 -29.79 -21.67
C ARG A 264 -10.83 -31.07 -22.28
N GLU A 265 -10.36 -31.00 -23.52
CA GLU A 265 -9.81 -32.17 -24.24
C GLU A 265 -8.50 -32.67 -23.62
N THR A 266 -7.65 -31.73 -23.16
CA THR A 266 -6.30 -32.02 -22.65
C THR A 266 -6.18 -31.86 -21.13
N ARG A 267 -7.28 -31.94 -20.37
CA ARG A 267 -7.30 -31.70 -18.91
C ARG A 267 -6.24 -32.48 -18.14
N GLY A 268 -5.95 -33.71 -18.57
CA GLY A 268 -4.95 -34.57 -17.92
C GLY A 268 -3.50 -34.12 -18.09
N GLU A 269 -3.20 -33.26 -19.04
CA GLU A 269 -1.84 -32.80 -19.36
C GLU A 269 -1.37 -31.64 -18.49
N TYR A 270 -2.29 -30.97 -17.78
CA TYR A 270 -2.01 -29.74 -17.03
C TYR A 270 -2.44 -29.86 -15.58
N SER A 271 -1.71 -29.13 -14.72
CA SER A 271 -2.20 -28.74 -13.42
C SER A 271 -2.90 -27.37 -13.54
N VAL A 272 -4.04 -27.19 -12.91
CA VAL A 272 -4.86 -25.98 -13.06
C VAL A 272 -4.99 -25.26 -11.74
N VAL A 273 -4.48 -24.03 -11.70
CA VAL A 273 -4.69 -23.07 -10.62
C VAL A 273 -5.68 -22.01 -11.12
N ALA A 274 -6.86 -21.97 -10.56
CA ALA A 274 -7.94 -21.06 -10.97
C ALA A 274 -8.07 -19.86 -10.01
N THR A 275 -8.43 -18.71 -10.54
CA THR A 275 -8.98 -17.63 -9.69
C THR A 275 -10.43 -17.98 -9.33
N ASP A 276 -10.92 -17.54 -8.18
CA ASP A 276 -12.31 -17.74 -7.74
C ASP A 276 -13.35 -17.34 -8.79
N SER A 277 -13.13 -16.22 -9.47
CA SER A 277 -13.99 -15.70 -10.52
C SER A 277 -14.10 -16.61 -11.76
N THR A 278 -13.18 -17.56 -11.95
CA THR A 278 -13.25 -18.53 -13.05
C THR A 278 -14.06 -19.79 -12.69
N LEU A 279 -14.34 -20.05 -11.43
CA LEU A 279 -15.04 -21.27 -11.01
C LEU A 279 -16.38 -21.51 -11.75
N PRO A 280 -17.29 -20.52 -11.88
CA PRO A 280 -18.53 -20.71 -12.61
C PRO A 280 -18.30 -21.06 -14.09
N VAL A 281 -17.27 -20.47 -14.71
CA VAL A 281 -16.90 -20.72 -16.10
C VAL A 281 -16.44 -22.16 -16.29
N LEU A 282 -15.56 -22.65 -15.40
CA LEU A 282 -15.03 -23.99 -15.43
C LEU A 282 -16.13 -25.03 -15.15
N SER A 283 -16.97 -24.77 -14.15
CA SER A 283 -18.12 -25.62 -13.82
C SER A 283 -19.09 -25.77 -15.00
N ALA A 284 -19.36 -24.69 -15.74
CA ALA A 284 -20.24 -24.71 -16.90
C ALA A 284 -19.73 -25.61 -18.05
N VAL A 285 -18.43 -25.88 -18.12
CA VAL A 285 -17.82 -26.79 -19.14
C VAL A 285 -17.36 -28.13 -18.56
N GLY A 286 -17.69 -28.41 -17.31
CA GLY A 286 -17.33 -29.65 -16.63
C GLY A 286 -15.82 -29.81 -16.36
N LEU A 287 -15.12 -28.69 -16.13
CA LEU A 287 -13.71 -28.65 -15.73
C LEU A 287 -13.59 -28.40 -14.23
N GLU A 288 -12.80 -29.19 -13.54
CA GLU A 288 -12.47 -29.03 -12.14
C GLU A 288 -11.00 -28.59 -11.99
N PRO A 289 -10.69 -27.45 -11.34
CA PRO A 289 -9.31 -27.06 -11.10
C PRO A 289 -8.70 -27.87 -9.95
N ASP A 290 -7.37 -28.01 -9.93
CA ASP A 290 -6.63 -28.64 -8.83
C ASP A 290 -6.58 -27.73 -7.60
N ILE A 291 -6.41 -26.43 -7.84
CA ILE A 291 -6.36 -25.39 -6.83
C ILE A 291 -7.21 -24.20 -7.26
N VAL A 292 -7.92 -23.60 -6.32
CA VAL A 292 -8.56 -22.29 -6.49
C VAL A 292 -7.98 -21.28 -5.50
N VAL A 293 -7.70 -20.07 -5.95
CA VAL A 293 -7.19 -18.98 -5.12
C VAL A 293 -8.27 -17.90 -4.98
N SER A 294 -8.55 -17.47 -3.75
CA SER A 294 -9.43 -16.35 -3.46
C SER A 294 -8.87 -15.50 -2.33
N ILE A 295 -8.77 -14.19 -2.56
CA ILE A 295 -8.19 -13.24 -1.63
C ILE A 295 -9.11 -12.05 -1.31
N ASP A 296 -10.29 -11.99 -1.93
CA ASP A 296 -11.23 -10.89 -1.68
C ASP A 296 -11.89 -11.08 -0.32
N CYS A 297 -11.85 -10.03 0.51
CA CYS A 297 -12.50 -9.99 1.82
C CYS A 297 -14.02 -9.73 1.73
N GLN A 298 -14.53 -9.40 0.55
CA GLN A 298 -15.93 -9.07 0.35
C GLN A 298 -16.76 -10.34 0.12
N GLN A 299 -18.01 -10.30 0.55
CA GLN A 299 -18.95 -11.41 0.31
C GLN A 299 -19.19 -11.69 -1.18
N ALA A 300 -18.85 -10.74 -2.07
CA ALA A 300 -18.88 -10.95 -3.51
C ALA A 300 -18.07 -12.19 -3.95
N GLY A 301 -16.98 -12.54 -3.24
CA GLY A 301 -16.23 -13.78 -3.47
C GLY A 301 -17.08 -15.04 -3.33
N TYR A 302 -18.07 -15.04 -2.43
CA TYR A 302 -19.00 -16.16 -2.28
C TYR A 302 -19.94 -16.35 -3.49
N HIS A 303 -20.27 -15.27 -4.19
CA HIS A 303 -21.11 -15.36 -5.40
C HIS A 303 -20.45 -16.15 -6.53
N HIS A 304 -19.12 -16.27 -6.53
CA HIS A 304 -18.39 -17.11 -7.47
C HIS A 304 -18.61 -18.62 -7.23
N LEU A 305 -19.15 -18.98 -6.05
CA LEU A 305 -19.42 -20.38 -5.68
C LEU A 305 -20.87 -20.80 -5.87
N LEU A 306 -21.82 -19.86 -6.06
CA LEU A 306 -23.25 -20.15 -6.01
C LEU A 306 -23.70 -21.28 -6.97
N ASP A 307 -23.02 -21.41 -8.12
CA ASP A 307 -23.31 -22.41 -9.12
C ASP A 307 -22.10 -23.31 -9.43
N ALA A 308 -21.09 -23.30 -8.54
CA ALA A 308 -19.90 -24.12 -8.67
C ALA A 308 -19.83 -25.13 -7.53
N SER A 309 -19.73 -26.40 -7.86
CA SER A 309 -19.44 -27.44 -6.88
C SER A 309 -17.93 -27.65 -6.87
N PRO A 310 -17.19 -27.20 -5.83
CA PRO A 310 -15.73 -27.23 -5.84
C PRO A 310 -15.13 -28.64 -5.71
N GLY A 311 -15.93 -29.71 -5.54
CA GLY A 311 -15.49 -31.10 -5.51
C GLY A 311 -14.29 -31.38 -4.64
N GLU A 312 -13.22 -31.93 -5.23
CA GLU A 312 -11.94 -32.21 -4.58
C GLU A 312 -10.90 -31.06 -4.72
N THR A 313 -11.31 -29.94 -5.29
CA THR A 313 -10.47 -28.74 -5.44
C THR A 313 -9.99 -28.24 -4.08
N VAL A 314 -8.70 -27.96 -3.96
CA VAL A 314 -8.15 -27.30 -2.78
C VAL A 314 -8.28 -25.78 -2.93
N SER A 315 -8.92 -25.11 -1.97
CA SER A 315 -8.96 -23.66 -1.94
C SER A 315 -7.78 -23.06 -1.17
N VAL A 316 -7.15 -22.04 -1.74
CA VAL A 316 -6.15 -21.22 -1.05
C VAL A 316 -6.77 -19.85 -0.80
N LEU A 317 -6.96 -19.52 0.47
CA LEU A 317 -7.75 -18.39 0.94
C LEU A 317 -6.91 -17.46 1.80
N ASP A 318 -7.03 -16.14 1.59
CA ASP A 318 -6.45 -15.18 2.53
C ASP A 318 -7.17 -15.28 3.90
N LEU A 319 -6.42 -15.09 4.97
CA LEU A 319 -6.98 -15.05 6.32
C LEU A 319 -8.11 -14.01 6.47
N ALA A 320 -8.09 -12.95 5.66
CA ALA A 320 -9.14 -11.94 5.60
C ALA A 320 -10.33 -12.29 4.68
N SER A 321 -10.34 -13.45 4.03
CA SER A 321 -11.47 -13.89 3.19
C SER A 321 -12.76 -14.08 4.01
N PRO A 322 -13.95 -13.99 3.39
CA PRO A 322 -15.20 -14.18 4.11
C PRO A 322 -15.27 -15.54 4.81
N PRO A 323 -15.67 -15.62 6.09
CA PRO A 323 -15.78 -16.91 6.81
C PRO A 323 -16.72 -17.90 6.11
N LEU A 324 -17.76 -17.42 5.45
CA LEU A 324 -18.68 -18.26 4.69
C LEU A 324 -17.95 -18.96 3.51
N LEU A 325 -17.02 -18.26 2.86
CA LEU A 325 -16.21 -18.82 1.78
C LEU A 325 -15.33 -19.97 2.27
N LEU A 326 -14.68 -19.80 3.45
CA LEU A 326 -13.89 -20.87 4.04
C LEU A 326 -14.71 -22.14 4.30
N ARG A 327 -15.94 -21.99 4.77
CA ARG A 327 -16.85 -23.12 5.07
C ARG A 327 -17.37 -23.85 3.83
N SER A 328 -17.34 -23.17 2.68
CA SER A 328 -17.84 -23.73 1.41
C SER A 328 -16.87 -24.74 0.77
N PHE A 329 -15.61 -24.75 1.19
CA PHE A 329 -14.62 -25.69 0.70
C PHE A 329 -14.32 -26.79 1.74
N ARG A 330 -14.38 -28.03 1.30
CA ARG A 330 -14.01 -29.18 2.12
C ARG A 330 -12.50 -29.22 2.36
N ARG A 331 -11.71 -28.91 1.33
CA ARG A 331 -10.25 -28.84 1.36
C ARG A 331 -9.82 -27.40 1.20
N ARG A 332 -9.15 -26.89 2.22
CA ARG A 332 -8.75 -25.48 2.25
C ARG A 332 -7.37 -25.29 2.86
N VAL A 333 -6.69 -24.28 2.39
CA VAL A 333 -5.43 -23.79 2.91
C VAL A 333 -5.58 -22.31 3.17
N MET A 334 -5.24 -21.85 4.37
CA MET A 334 -5.19 -20.42 4.66
C MET A 334 -3.78 -19.89 4.45
N VAL A 335 -3.69 -18.67 3.96
CA VAL A 335 -2.46 -17.89 3.83
C VAL A 335 -2.63 -16.53 4.51
N SER A 336 -1.54 -15.91 4.94
CA SER A 336 -1.55 -14.56 5.49
C SER A 336 -0.98 -13.57 4.49
N GLY A 337 -1.76 -12.56 4.13
CA GLY A 337 -1.29 -11.42 3.36
C GLY A 337 -0.43 -10.44 4.18
N ALA A 338 -0.14 -9.27 3.60
CA ALA A 338 0.68 -8.24 4.22
C ALA A 338 -0.05 -7.43 5.32
N HIS A 339 -1.33 -7.71 5.60
CA HIS A 339 -2.09 -6.98 6.61
C HIS A 339 -1.42 -7.07 7.99
N PRO A 340 -1.20 -5.96 8.72
CA PRO A 340 -0.45 -5.97 9.96
C PRO A 340 -0.97 -6.95 11.01
N LEU A 341 -2.30 -7.06 11.17
CA LEU A 341 -2.91 -8.02 12.08
C LEU A 341 -2.65 -9.47 11.65
N ALA A 342 -2.79 -9.77 10.35
CA ALA A 342 -2.52 -11.12 9.84
C ALA A 342 -1.07 -11.53 10.13
N ARG A 343 -0.10 -10.65 9.87
CA ARG A 343 1.32 -10.89 10.15
C ARG A 343 1.60 -11.07 11.64
N TYR A 344 1.03 -10.20 12.47
CA TYR A 344 1.19 -10.26 13.92
C TYR A 344 0.74 -11.61 14.49
N LEU A 345 -0.45 -12.06 14.08
CA LEU A 345 -1.04 -13.33 14.54
C LEU A 345 -0.33 -14.54 13.93
N ALA A 346 -0.05 -14.50 12.62
CA ALA A 346 0.64 -15.59 11.93
C ALA A 346 2.05 -15.84 12.46
N THR A 347 2.79 -14.81 12.85
CA THR A 347 4.12 -14.95 13.45
C THR A 347 4.05 -15.68 14.80
N ARG A 348 3.04 -15.41 15.62
CA ARG A 348 2.88 -16.01 16.97
C ARG A 348 2.33 -17.44 16.91
N LEU A 349 1.51 -17.70 15.91
CA LEU A 349 0.95 -19.02 15.66
C LEU A 349 1.91 -19.93 14.85
N GLU A 350 2.90 -19.33 14.17
CA GLU A 350 3.67 -19.98 13.09
C GLU A 350 2.77 -20.50 11.95
N TRP A 351 1.55 -19.94 11.85
CA TRP A 351 0.49 -20.28 10.91
C TRP A 351 -0.56 -19.13 10.83
N PRO A 352 -1.20 -18.88 9.67
CA PRO A 352 -0.92 -19.46 8.34
C PRO A 352 0.35 -18.88 7.71
N PRO A 353 0.94 -19.57 6.70
CA PRO A 353 2.14 -19.09 6.03
C PRO A 353 1.89 -17.79 5.30
N HIS A 354 2.94 -16.96 5.19
CA HIS A 354 2.85 -15.70 4.47
C HIS A 354 2.89 -15.92 2.96
N LEU A 355 1.96 -15.30 2.25
CA LEU A 355 1.96 -15.19 0.79
C LEU A 355 1.92 -13.70 0.41
N ASP A 356 2.72 -13.30 -0.57
CA ASP A 356 2.67 -11.94 -1.08
C ASP A 356 1.38 -11.72 -1.89
N LEU A 357 0.47 -10.94 -1.34
CA LEU A 357 -0.81 -10.57 -1.96
C LEU A 357 -0.83 -9.08 -2.41
N SER A 358 0.32 -8.40 -2.38
CA SER A 358 0.42 -6.95 -2.59
C SER A 358 0.08 -6.47 -4.00
N GLY A 359 0.01 -7.37 -4.98
CA GLY A 359 -0.30 -7.02 -6.37
C GLY A 359 -1.76 -6.64 -6.64
N GLY A 360 -2.66 -6.83 -5.66
CA GLY A 360 -4.04 -6.34 -5.69
C GLY A 360 -4.97 -7.10 -6.64
N SER A 361 -4.57 -8.26 -7.19
CA SER A 361 -5.41 -9.11 -8.02
C SER A 361 -5.25 -10.58 -7.66
N VAL A 362 -6.32 -11.37 -7.83
CA VAL A 362 -6.28 -12.82 -7.57
C VAL A 362 -5.31 -13.53 -8.51
N THR A 363 -5.17 -13.07 -9.76
CA THR A 363 -4.18 -13.58 -10.72
C THR A 363 -2.74 -13.44 -10.20
N TYR A 364 -2.44 -12.30 -9.56
CA TYR A 364 -1.15 -12.09 -8.90
C TYR A 364 -0.94 -13.09 -7.76
N ALA A 365 -1.94 -13.29 -6.91
CA ALA A 365 -1.86 -14.22 -5.79
C ALA A 365 -1.67 -15.68 -6.28
N ALA A 366 -2.35 -16.07 -7.35
CA ALA A 366 -2.18 -17.39 -7.97
C ALA A 366 -0.76 -17.59 -8.52
N LEU A 367 -0.18 -16.56 -9.15
CA LEU A 367 1.21 -16.60 -9.60
C LEU A 367 2.18 -16.64 -8.41
N ALA A 368 1.96 -15.83 -7.38
CA ALA A 368 2.79 -15.83 -6.17
C ALA A 368 2.80 -17.23 -5.53
N LEU A 369 1.65 -17.86 -5.41
CA LEU A 369 1.52 -19.23 -4.90
C LEU A 369 2.32 -20.23 -5.75
N ALA A 370 2.16 -20.21 -7.08
CA ALA A 370 2.87 -21.12 -7.97
C ALA A 370 4.39 -20.96 -7.88
N LEU A 371 4.87 -19.71 -7.78
CA LEU A 371 6.30 -19.39 -7.63
C LEU A 371 6.84 -19.84 -6.26
N GLU A 372 6.11 -19.60 -5.17
CA GLU A 372 6.48 -20.07 -3.82
C GLU A 372 6.49 -21.60 -3.72
N LEU A 373 5.62 -22.28 -4.45
CA LEU A 373 5.63 -23.75 -4.57
C LEU A 373 6.75 -24.27 -5.49
N GLY A 374 7.57 -23.40 -6.08
CA GLY A 374 8.70 -23.77 -6.94
C GLY A 374 8.26 -24.37 -8.29
N ILE A 375 7.11 -23.94 -8.83
CA ILE A 375 6.66 -24.39 -10.15
C ILE A 375 7.51 -23.73 -11.24
N GLU A 376 8.01 -24.55 -12.16
CA GLU A 376 8.93 -24.09 -13.22
C GLU A 376 8.21 -23.65 -14.48
N GLU A 377 7.26 -24.46 -14.96
CA GLU A 377 6.48 -24.18 -16.17
C GLU A 377 5.11 -23.60 -15.82
N ILE A 378 4.99 -22.29 -15.95
CA ILE A 378 3.76 -21.54 -15.63
C ILE A 378 3.28 -20.81 -16.87
N GLU A 379 1.99 -20.95 -17.16
CA GLU A 379 1.29 -20.24 -18.21
C GLU A 379 0.02 -19.59 -17.64
N LEU A 380 -0.24 -18.34 -17.99
CA LEU A 380 -1.45 -17.63 -17.61
C LEU A 380 -2.39 -17.60 -18.82
N LEU A 381 -3.65 -17.91 -18.61
CA LEU A 381 -4.73 -17.84 -19.60
C LEU A 381 -5.87 -16.97 -19.08
N GLY A 382 -6.49 -16.19 -19.94
CA GLY A 382 -7.54 -15.26 -19.53
C GLY A 382 -7.02 -14.05 -18.73
N ALA A 383 -5.72 -13.81 -18.74
CA ALA A 383 -5.09 -12.69 -18.05
C ALA A 383 -5.05 -11.46 -18.96
N ASP A 384 -6.22 -10.97 -19.36
CA ASP A 384 -6.34 -9.93 -20.38
C ASP A 384 -5.73 -8.57 -19.96
N PHE A 385 -5.73 -8.21 -18.68
CA PHE A 385 -5.31 -6.91 -18.15
C PHE A 385 -5.92 -5.73 -18.91
N GLY A 386 -7.19 -5.89 -19.32
CA GLY A 386 -7.94 -4.92 -20.09
C GLY A 386 -9.27 -5.49 -20.54
N TYR A 387 -9.93 -4.80 -21.46
CA TYR A 387 -11.27 -5.11 -21.94
C TYR A 387 -11.26 -5.35 -23.46
N PRO A 388 -10.91 -6.57 -23.92
CA PRO A 388 -10.97 -6.91 -25.34
C PRO A 388 -12.41 -6.91 -25.82
N ALA A 389 -12.67 -6.35 -27.02
CA ALA A 389 -13.99 -6.23 -27.60
C ALA A 389 -15.06 -5.65 -26.65
N ARG A 390 -14.63 -4.80 -25.68
CA ARG A 390 -15.46 -4.15 -24.66
C ARG A 390 -16.13 -5.11 -23.67
N HIS A 391 -15.68 -6.36 -23.60
CA HIS A 391 -16.17 -7.32 -22.62
C HIS A 391 -15.39 -7.21 -21.31
N PRO A 392 -16.07 -7.08 -20.14
CA PRO A 392 -15.39 -6.97 -18.85
C PRO A 392 -14.84 -8.30 -18.35
N TYR A 393 -15.55 -9.40 -18.59
CA TYR A 393 -15.23 -10.74 -18.09
C TYR A 393 -15.61 -11.83 -19.08
N CYS A 394 -15.09 -13.02 -18.86
CA CYS A 394 -15.51 -14.23 -19.57
C CYS A 394 -17.00 -14.50 -19.32
N VAL A 395 -17.66 -15.04 -20.34
CA VAL A 395 -19.05 -15.53 -20.23
C VAL A 395 -19.14 -16.59 -19.15
N GLU A 396 -20.28 -16.68 -18.46
CA GLU A 396 -20.55 -17.56 -17.32
C GLU A 396 -19.87 -17.16 -16.00
N THR A 397 -19.08 -16.08 -15.93
CA THR A 397 -18.68 -15.51 -14.64
C THR A 397 -19.90 -14.99 -13.88
N TYR A 398 -19.77 -14.85 -12.55
CA TYR A 398 -20.85 -14.25 -11.74
C TYR A 398 -21.30 -12.88 -12.30
N LEU A 399 -20.35 -12.02 -12.70
CA LEU A 399 -20.69 -10.69 -13.23
C LEU A 399 -21.42 -10.77 -14.58
N ASP A 400 -21.03 -11.67 -15.47
CA ASP A 400 -21.76 -11.89 -16.73
C ASP A 400 -23.21 -12.34 -16.45
N ARG A 401 -23.38 -13.32 -15.55
CA ARG A 401 -24.71 -13.77 -15.12
C ARG A 401 -25.52 -12.65 -14.46
N TYR A 402 -24.90 -11.88 -13.59
CA TYR A 402 -25.54 -10.72 -12.96
C TYR A 402 -26.03 -9.69 -14.00
N PHE A 403 -25.24 -9.37 -15.01
CA PHE A 403 -25.68 -8.49 -16.10
C PHE A 403 -26.85 -9.10 -16.87
N ARG A 404 -26.84 -10.39 -17.15
CA ARG A 404 -27.95 -11.09 -17.84
C ARG A 404 -29.28 -10.97 -17.08
N THR A 405 -29.26 -10.99 -15.75
CA THR A 405 -30.49 -10.77 -14.95
C THR A 405 -31.03 -9.34 -15.03
N ARG A 406 -30.24 -8.40 -15.51
CA ARG A 406 -30.59 -6.97 -15.63
C ARG A 406 -30.93 -6.54 -17.05
N VAL A 407 -30.90 -7.46 -18.00
CA VAL A 407 -31.25 -7.15 -19.40
C VAL A 407 -32.69 -6.73 -19.49
N THR A 408 -32.93 -5.61 -20.18
CA THR A 408 -34.25 -5.10 -20.52
C THR A 408 -34.30 -4.77 -22.01
N ARG A 409 -35.50 -4.45 -22.52
CA ARG A 409 -35.66 -4.04 -23.93
C ARG A 409 -34.86 -2.77 -24.29
N THR A 410 -34.63 -1.89 -23.32
CA THR A 410 -33.90 -0.63 -23.49
C THR A 410 -32.45 -0.69 -23.02
N ALA A 411 -32.05 -1.74 -22.29
CA ALA A 411 -30.71 -1.98 -21.83
C ALA A 411 -30.29 -3.45 -22.11
N PRO A 412 -29.89 -3.75 -23.36
CA PRO A 412 -29.39 -5.08 -23.73
C PRO A 412 -28.05 -5.36 -23.04
N LEU A 413 -27.62 -6.62 -23.08
CA LEU A 413 -26.40 -7.07 -22.39
C LEU A 413 -25.15 -6.26 -22.79
N GLU A 414 -25.02 -5.95 -24.07
CA GLU A 414 -23.91 -5.16 -24.62
C GLU A 414 -23.89 -3.75 -24.02
N HIS A 415 -25.07 -3.16 -23.79
CA HIS A 415 -25.16 -1.86 -23.14
C HIS A 415 -24.64 -1.91 -21.70
N LEU A 416 -25.03 -2.92 -20.94
CA LEU A 416 -24.56 -3.11 -19.56
C LEU A 416 -23.04 -3.36 -19.49
N HIS A 417 -22.50 -4.12 -20.43
CA HIS A 417 -21.05 -4.31 -20.55
C HIS A 417 -20.34 -3.01 -20.88
N LEU A 418 -20.86 -2.23 -21.85
CA LEU A 418 -20.30 -0.93 -22.22
C LEU A 418 -20.35 0.05 -21.05
N GLU A 419 -21.48 0.13 -20.35
CA GLU A 419 -21.63 0.98 -19.17
C GLU A 419 -20.59 0.63 -18.10
N PHE A 420 -20.39 -0.66 -17.81
CA PHE A 420 -19.38 -1.11 -16.86
C PHE A 420 -17.96 -0.70 -17.29
N VAL A 421 -17.61 -0.92 -18.55
CA VAL A 421 -16.27 -0.64 -19.08
C VAL A 421 -16.01 0.87 -19.18
N PHE A 422 -16.97 1.65 -19.69
CA PHE A 422 -16.80 3.09 -19.90
C PHE A 422 -16.92 3.93 -18.63
N ASN A 423 -17.46 3.37 -17.55
CA ASN A 423 -17.44 4.00 -16.23
C ASN A 423 -16.10 3.78 -15.49
N GLU A 424 -15.16 2.99 -16.05
CA GLU A 424 -13.84 2.78 -15.43
C GLU A 424 -12.99 4.06 -15.52
N PRO A 425 -12.52 4.62 -14.40
CA PRO A 425 -11.75 5.86 -14.38
C PRO A 425 -10.45 5.75 -15.19
N GLY A 426 -10.20 6.71 -16.05
CA GLY A 426 -8.98 6.76 -16.87
C GLY A 426 -8.91 5.67 -17.95
N LEU A 427 -10.07 5.17 -18.38
CA LEU A 427 -10.15 4.23 -19.51
C LEU A 427 -9.53 4.86 -20.76
N ALA A 428 -8.70 4.10 -21.45
CA ALA A 428 -8.08 4.49 -22.70
C ALA A 428 -8.08 3.33 -23.71
N ARG A 429 -8.10 3.66 -24.99
CA ARG A 429 -7.92 2.67 -26.05
C ARG A 429 -6.48 2.16 -26.02
N ASP A 430 -6.32 0.85 -26.07
CA ASP A 430 -5.02 0.19 -26.14
C ASP A 430 -4.67 -0.02 -27.62
N HIS A 431 -3.67 0.72 -28.11
CA HIS A 431 -3.25 0.69 -29.50
C HIS A 431 -2.15 -0.36 -29.79
N GLU A 432 -1.54 -0.93 -28.74
CA GLU A 432 -0.45 -1.91 -28.90
C GLU A 432 -0.97 -3.32 -29.22
N ALA A 433 -2.20 -3.64 -28.79
CA ALA A 433 -2.81 -4.92 -29.07
C ALA A 433 -3.68 -4.83 -30.32
N GLY A 434 -3.48 -5.66 -31.31
CA GLY A 434 -4.33 -5.72 -32.51
C GLY A 434 -5.80 -5.91 -32.14
N GLY A 435 -6.69 -5.11 -32.75
CA GLY A 435 -8.14 -5.15 -32.50
C GLY A 435 -8.63 -4.03 -31.57
N GLU A 436 -9.95 -4.07 -31.26
CA GLU A 436 -10.57 -3.11 -30.36
C GLU A 436 -10.37 -3.56 -28.90
N ARG A 437 -9.51 -2.84 -28.20
CA ARG A 437 -9.17 -3.12 -26.81
C ARG A 437 -9.11 -1.84 -26.01
N TYR A 438 -9.58 -1.91 -24.76
CA TYR A 438 -9.48 -0.83 -23.79
C TYR A 438 -8.71 -1.29 -22.56
N THR A 439 -8.02 -0.37 -21.91
CA THR A 439 -7.32 -0.59 -20.65
C THR A 439 -7.52 0.61 -19.72
N ALA A 440 -7.37 0.37 -18.43
CA ALA A 440 -7.47 1.39 -17.39
C ALA A 440 -6.20 1.39 -16.52
N PRO A 441 -5.90 2.47 -15.77
CA PRO A 441 -4.74 2.52 -14.88
C PRO A 441 -4.66 1.33 -13.91
N ARG A 442 -5.81 0.85 -13.40
CA ARG A 442 -5.88 -0.34 -12.54
C ARG A 442 -5.37 -1.58 -13.25
N MET A 443 -5.80 -1.83 -14.49
CA MET A 443 -5.39 -3.01 -15.27
C MET A 443 -3.90 -2.98 -15.63
N ARG A 444 -3.37 -1.80 -15.97
CA ARG A 444 -1.92 -1.62 -16.19
C ARG A 444 -1.12 -1.93 -14.93
N ARG A 445 -1.55 -1.42 -13.75
CA ARG A 445 -0.90 -1.73 -12.46
C ARG A 445 -0.91 -3.23 -12.16
N TYR A 446 -1.99 -3.94 -12.45
CA TYR A 446 -2.03 -5.41 -12.27
C TYR A 446 -1.02 -6.12 -13.16
N ARG A 447 -0.94 -5.77 -14.45
CA ARG A 447 0.06 -6.33 -15.39
C ARG A 447 1.48 -6.07 -14.92
N GLU A 448 1.77 -4.84 -14.53
CA GLU A 448 3.08 -4.44 -13.99
C GLU A 448 3.42 -5.18 -12.69
N ALA A 449 2.47 -5.34 -11.79
CA ALA A 449 2.66 -6.07 -10.54
C ALA A 449 3.01 -7.54 -10.81
N VAL A 450 2.28 -8.21 -11.72
CA VAL A 450 2.58 -9.59 -12.15
C VAL A 450 3.97 -9.68 -12.80
N SER A 451 4.33 -8.72 -13.65
CA SER A 451 5.66 -8.67 -14.28
C SER A 451 6.78 -8.46 -13.26
N ARG A 452 6.61 -7.55 -12.30
CA ARG A 452 7.56 -7.33 -11.20
C ARG A 452 7.69 -8.55 -10.30
N LEU A 453 6.58 -9.23 -10.02
CA LEU A 453 6.61 -10.47 -9.26
C LEU A 453 7.46 -11.52 -9.96
N ALA A 454 7.20 -11.81 -11.24
CA ALA A 454 8.01 -12.74 -12.02
C ALA A 454 9.51 -12.35 -11.99
N ALA A 455 9.83 -11.06 -12.16
CA ALA A 455 11.20 -10.57 -12.14
C ALA A 455 11.92 -10.80 -10.79
N ARG A 456 11.22 -10.68 -9.66
CA ARG A 456 11.79 -11.00 -8.32
C ARG A 456 12.22 -12.46 -8.22
N TYR A 457 11.57 -13.35 -8.95
CA TYR A 457 11.90 -14.78 -9.01
C TYR A 457 12.83 -15.12 -10.21
N GLY A 458 13.53 -14.11 -10.77
CA GLY A 458 14.45 -14.31 -11.90
C GLY A 458 13.77 -14.73 -13.20
N ARG A 459 12.48 -14.40 -13.35
CA ARG A 459 11.66 -14.79 -14.49
C ARG A 459 11.14 -13.58 -15.26
N THR A 460 10.64 -13.82 -16.47
CA THR A 460 10.02 -12.80 -17.33
C THR A 460 8.64 -13.27 -17.75
N LEU A 461 7.67 -12.37 -17.69
CA LEU A 461 6.34 -12.56 -18.24
C LEU A 461 6.36 -12.24 -19.74
N VAL A 462 6.16 -13.22 -20.58
CA VAL A 462 6.16 -13.10 -22.05
C VAL A 462 4.75 -13.27 -22.57
N ALA A 463 4.22 -12.25 -23.23
CA ALA A 463 2.92 -12.32 -23.88
C ALA A 463 2.99 -13.21 -25.13
N ASP A 464 1.91 -13.96 -25.40
CA ASP A 464 1.73 -14.66 -26.67
C ASP A 464 1.05 -13.70 -27.66
N GLU A 465 1.78 -13.28 -28.68
CA GLU A 465 1.27 -12.34 -29.70
C GLU A 465 0.08 -12.90 -30.49
N ARG A 466 -0.04 -14.24 -30.57
CA ARG A 466 -1.09 -14.93 -31.33
C ARG A 466 -2.33 -15.27 -30.48
N ALA A 467 -2.21 -15.16 -29.15
CA ALA A 467 -3.26 -15.49 -28.22
C ALA A 467 -3.36 -14.41 -27.13
N PRO A 468 -4.12 -13.34 -27.35
CA PRO A 468 -4.32 -12.28 -26.37
C PRO A 468 -4.78 -12.82 -25.03
N GLY A 469 -4.25 -12.27 -23.93
CA GLY A 469 -4.56 -12.74 -22.56
C GLY A 469 -3.80 -14.00 -22.13
N ARG A 470 -2.91 -14.51 -22.99
CA ARG A 470 -2.02 -15.62 -22.71
C ARG A 470 -0.59 -15.13 -22.46
N TYR A 471 0.00 -15.63 -21.37
CA TYR A 471 1.39 -15.31 -21.02
C TYR A 471 2.13 -16.54 -20.55
N ARG A 472 3.43 -16.60 -20.85
CA ARG A 472 4.34 -17.62 -20.31
C ARG A 472 5.31 -16.96 -19.34
N VAL A 473 5.59 -17.65 -18.23
CA VAL A 473 6.56 -17.21 -17.23
C VAL A 473 7.85 -18.01 -17.47
N VAL A 474 8.84 -17.35 -18.10
CA VAL A 474 10.08 -17.98 -18.55
C VAL A 474 11.27 -17.54 -17.70
N SER A 475 12.26 -18.40 -17.51
CA SER A 475 13.50 -18.06 -16.82
C SER A 475 14.31 -17.02 -17.60
N ARG A 476 14.94 -16.08 -16.93
CA ARG A 476 15.76 -15.00 -17.53
C ARG A 476 17.12 -15.49 -18.01
N THR A 477 17.65 -16.57 -17.43
CA THR A 477 18.95 -17.14 -17.77
C THR A 477 18.84 -18.65 -17.88
N SER A 478 19.62 -19.24 -18.80
CA SER A 478 19.76 -20.70 -18.95
C SER A 478 20.45 -21.39 -17.77
N ALA A 479 20.98 -20.65 -16.81
CA ALA A 479 21.46 -21.22 -15.56
C ALA A 479 20.27 -21.35 -14.60
N PRO A 480 20.05 -22.50 -13.96
CA PRO A 480 19.06 -22.63 -12.92
C PRO A 480 19.50 -21.68 -11.79
N GLY A 481 18.91 -20.49 -11.76
CA GLY A 481 19.03 -19.59 -10.63
C GLY A 481 18.47 -20.35 -9.44
N SER A 482 19.30 -20.58 -8.43
CA SER A 482 18.92 -21.22 -7.17
C SER A 482 18.01 -20.28 -6.37
N PHE A 483 16.80 -20.04 -6.86
CA PHE A 483 15.75 -19.52 -6.01
C PHE A 483 15.23 -20.71 -5.22
N ALA A 484 15.71 -20.88 -4.01
CA ALA A 484 15.08 -21.78 -3.06
C ALA A 484 13.72 -21.16 -2.70
N PRO A 485 12.60 -21.86 -2.95
CA PRO A 485 11.30 -21.49 -2.42
C PRO A 485 11.45 -21.22 -0.93
N SER A 486 10.68 -20.28 -0.36
CA SER A 486 10.91 -19.90 1.03
C SER A 486 10.83 -21.15 1.90
N GLU A 487 11.84 -21.38 2.75
CA GLU A 487 11.87 -22.56 3.64
C GLU A 487 10.59 -22.68 4.48
N ARG A 488 9.91 -21.55 4.71
CA ARG A 488 8.64 -21.48 5.45
C ARG A 488 7.48 -22.13 4.69
N PHE A 489 7.49 -22.07 3.36
CA PHE A 489 6.51 -22.79 2.52
C PHE A 489 6.80 -24.30 2.44
N HIS A 490 8.02 -24.74 2.81
CA HIS A 490 8.41 -26.16 2.79
C HIS A 490 8.32 -26.87 4.13
N ARG A 491 8.47 -26.15 5.25
CA ARG A 491 8.48 -26.79 6.58
C ARG A 491 7.10 -27.18 7.08
N GLY A 492 6.03 -26.77 6.38
CA GLY A 492 4.67 -26.87 6.89
C GLY A 492 4.44 -25.97 8.10
N PRO A 493 3.26 -25.38 8.24
CA PRO A 493 2.92 -24.60 9.42
C PRO A 493 2.86 -25.52 10.65
N GLY A 494 3.15 -24.98 11.82
CA GLY A 494 2.80 -25.62 13.07
C GLY A 494 1.31 -26.03 13.08
N ALA A 495 0.96 -27.04 13.82
CA ALA A 495 -0.41 -27.58 13.84
C ALA A 495 -1.42 -26.44 14.09
N ALA A 496 -2.25 -26.15 13.09
CA ALA A 496 -3.37 -25.25 13.26
C ALA A 496 -4.35 -25.87 14.25
N SER A 497 -4.70 -25.15 15.29
CA SER A 497 -5.76 -25.56 16.22
C SER A 497 -6.54 -24.36 16.70
N SER A 498 -7.83 -24.52 16.82
CA SER A 498 -8.72 -23.51 17.37
C SER A 498 -8.35 -23.14 18.82
N GLU A 499 -7.83 -24.07 19.61
CA GLU A 499 -7.37 -23.85 20.97
C GLU A 499 -6.15 -22.93 21.02
N ARG A 500 -5.11 -23.23 20.21
CA ARG A 500 -3.91 -22.39 20.10
C ARG A 500 -4.25 -20.99 19.58
N ALA A 501 -5.11 -20.91 18.57
CA ALA A 501 -5.61 -19.63 18.06
C ALA A 501 -6.35 -18.85 19.14
N GLY A 502 -7.22 -19.50 19.93
CA GLY A 502 -7.90 -18.89 21.07
C GLY A 502 -6.94 -18.35 22.12
N THR A 503 -5.85 -19.06 22.42
CA THR A 503 -4.82 -18.61 23.35
C THR A 503 -4.12 -17.35 22.85
N VAL A 504 -3.65 -17.35 21.60
CA VAL A 504 -2.97 -16.18 20.99
C VAL A 504 -3.93 -14.98 20.90
N LEU A 505 -5.21 -15.18 20.60
CA LEU A 505 -6.19 -14.10 20.58
C LEU A 505 -6.46 -13.52 21.97
N ARG A 506 -6.45 -14.33 23.04
CA ARG A 506 -6.52 -13.83 24.43
C ARG A 506 -5.28 -12.99 24.77
N GLU A 507 -4.09 -13.48 24.47
CA GLU A 507 -2.84 -12.74 24.68
C GLU A 507 -2.83 -11.41 23.90
N TYR A 508 -3.33 -11.41 22.67
CA TYR A 508 -3.48 -10.21 21.86
C TYR A 508 -4.45 -9.21 22.47
N ARG A 509 -5.63 -9.66 22.92
CA ARG A 509 -6.59 -8.84 23.64
C ARG A 509 -5.97 -8.21 24.89
N ASP A 510 -5.34 -9.02 25.74
CA ASP A 510 -4.76 -8.57 27.01
C ASP A 510 -3.60 -7.58 26.78
N ALA A 511 -2.88 -7.74 25.66
CA ALA A 511 -1.87 -6.76 25.24
C ALA A 511 -2.51 -5.44 24.79
N LEU A 512 -3.59 -5.48 24.01
CA LEU A 512 -4.34 -4.29 23.58
C LEU A 512 -4.96 -3.55 24.77
N GLU A 513 -5.46 -4.26 25.79
CA GLU A 513 -6.03 -3.66 26.99
C GLU A 513 -5.03 -2.83 27.80
N ARG A 514 -3.73 -3.10 27.64
CA ARG A 514 -2.67 -2.31 28.29
C ARG A 514 -2.36 -0.99 27.57
N LEU A 515 -2.71 -0.87 26.30
CA LEU A 515 -2.48 0.36 25.54
C LEU A 515 -3.40 1.48 26.05
N ARG A 516 -2.82 2.68 26.20
CA ARG A 516 -3.54 3.89 26.65
C ARG A 516 -3.26 5.01 25.64
N PRO A 517 -4.01 5.04 24.54
CA PRO A 517 -3.89 6.16 23.62
C PRO A 517 -4.04 7.50 24.37
N SER A 518 -3.15 8.45 24.14
CA SER A 518 -3.14 9.79 24.80
C SER A 518 -2.95 10.90 23.77
N GLU A 519 -3.45 12.09 24.03
CA GLU A 519 -3.24 13.27 23.18
C GLU A 519 -1.88 13.94 23.46
N PRO A 520 -1.22 14.50 22.47
CA PRO A 520 -1.53 14.37 21.04
C PRO A 520 -1.05 13.02 20.46
N TYR A 521 -1.69 12.54 19.39
CA TYR A 521 -1.43 11.20 18.80
C TYR A 521 0.04 10.94 18.49
N HIS A 522 0.77 11.92 17.94
CA HIS A 522 2.19 11.76 17.64
C HIS A 522 3.04 11.48 18.89
N LYS A 523 2.68 12.06 20.03
CA LYS A 523 3.35 11.82 21.31
C LYS A 523 3.07 10.41 21.81
N PHE A 524 1.81 9.99 21.78
CA PHE A 524 1.43 8.62 22.08
C PHE A 524 2.25 7.60 21.27
N VAL A 525 2.30 7.75 19.93
CA VAL A 525 3.05 6.83 19.07
C VAL A 525 4.56 6.87 19.32
N ALA A 526 5.11 8.05 19.66
CA ALA A 526 6.53 8.20 19.97
C ALA A 526 6.93 7.51 21.29
N GLU A 527 6.03 7.46 22.26
CA GLU A 527 6.24 6.86 23.58
C GLU A 527 6.09 5.31 23.57
N LEU A 528 5.48 4.73 22.51
CA LEU A 528 5.35 3.28 22.40
C LEU A 528 6.71 2.59 22.29
N SER A 529 6.92 1.57 23.10
CA SER A 529 8.02 0.62 22.94
C SER A 529 7.92 -0.13 21.60
N PRO A 530 9.01 -0.74 21.09
CA PRO A 530 8.94 -1.49 19.84
C PRO A 530 7.84 -2.57 19.79
N PRO A 531 7.62 -3.39 20.84
CA PRO A 531 6.52 -4.35 20.87
C PRO A 531 5.12 -3.69 20.86
N GLU A 532 4.95 -2.59 21.60
CA GLU A 532 3.67 -1.85 21.62
C GLU A 532 3.40 -1.17 20.27
N ARG A 533 4.44 -0.71 19.58
CA ARG A 533 4.32 -0.14 18.24
C ARG A 533 3.92 -1.20 17.22
N GLU A 534 4.50 -2.40 17.28
CA GLU A 534 4.08 -3.55 16.48
C GLU A 534 2.60 -3.88 16.76
N LEU A 535 2.23 -3.96 18.03
CA LEU A 535 0.85 -4.21 18.45
C LEU A 535 -0.10 -3.12 17.93
N TRP A 536 0.24 -1.84 18.11
CA TRP A 536 -0.56 -0.73 17.63
C TRP A 536 -0.74 -0.73 16.11
N SER A 537 0.30 -1.15 15.38
CA SER A 537 0.25 -1.23 13.91
C SER A 537 -0.87 -2.13 13.41
N THR A 538 -1.30 -3.13 14.19
CA THR A 538 -2.40 -4.04 13.84
C THR A 538 -3.75 -3.33 13.74
N LEU A 539 -3.90 -2.20 14.42
CA LEU A 539 -5.13 -1.38 14.43
C LEU A 539 -5.10 -0.26 13.38
N LEU A 540 -3.95 0.04 12.77
CA LEU A 540 -3.87 1.12 11.79
C LEU A 540 -4.88 1.00 10.63
N PRO A 541 -5.15 -0.19 10.07
CA PRO A 541 -6.18 -0.35 9.04
C PRO A 541 -7.62 -0.12 9.53
N LEU A 542 -7.86 -0.11 10.84
CA LEU A 542 -9.15 0.21 11.43
C LEU A 542 -9.36 1.72 11.60
N LEU A 543 -8.30 2.47 11.84
CA LEU A 543 -8.38 3.89 12.18
C LEU A 543 -9.25 4.70 11.20
N PRO A 544 -9.14 4.51 9.86
CA PRO A 544 -9.96 5.25 8.91
C PRO A 544 -11.47 5.15 9.12
N ALA A 545 -11.95 4.03 9.67
CA ALA A 545 -13.38 3.83 9.95
C ALA A 545 -13.88 4.57 11.20
N PHE A 546 -12.98 5.02 12.08
CA PHE A 546 -13.32 5.62 13.36
C PHE A 546 -12.93 7.08 13.51
N PHE A 547 -11.98 7.56 12.67
CA PHE A 547 -11.66 8.99 12.62
C PHE A 547 -12.74 9.75 11.85
N ARG A 548 -13.26 10.82 12.46
CA ARG A 548 -14.17 11.77 11.84
C ARG A 548 -13.42 13.07 11.53
N GLU A 549 -13.94 13.87 10.63
CA GLU A 549 -13.33 15.17 10.28
C GLU A 549 -13.17 16.10 11.49
N GLN A 550 -14.09 16.00 12.44
CA GLN A 550 -14.08 16.74 13.71
C GLN A 550 -13.01 16.25 14.70
N ASP A 551 -12.49 15.02 14.53
CA ASP A 551 -11.52 14.40 15.44
C ASP A 551 -10.06 14.56 14.95
N ARG A 552 -9.80 15.39 13.95
CA ARG A 552 -8.50 15.51 13.27
C ARG A 552 -7.29 15.77 14.17
N ARG A 553 -7.52 16.16 15.42
CA ARG A 553 -6.46 16.38 16.42
C ARG A 553 -6.66 15.61 17.72
N GLY A 554 -7.71 14.80 17.82
CA GLY A 554 -8.09 14.10 19.04
C GLY A 554 -7.96 12.60 18.93
N LEU A 555 -7.71 11.97 20.06
CA LEU A 555 -7.62 10.54 20.24
C LEU A 555 -8.93 9.81 20.18
N THR A 556 -10.03 10.50 20.13
CA THR A 556 -11.37 9.90 20.11
C THR A 556 -11.54 8.87 19.00
N GLY A 557 -10.84 9.04 17.86
CA GLY A 557 -10.79 8.04 16.79
C GLY A 557 -9.98 6.78 17.15
N ALA A 558 -8.80 6.97 17.73
CA ALA A 558 -7.90 5.90 18.15
C ALA A 558 -8.50 5.09 19.30
N GLU A 559 -9.06 5.77 20.32
CA GLU A 559 -9.77 5.13 21.43
C GLU A 559 -11.00 4.35 20.96
N ARG A 560 -11.79 4.91 20.04
CA ARG A 560 -12.94 4.22 19.48
C ARG A 560 -12.54 2.97 18.73
N ALA A 561 -11.47 3.02 17.92
CA ALA A 561 -10.95 1.86 17.20
C ALA A 561 -10.47 0.76 18.17
N LEU A 562 -9.70 1.12 19.19
CA LEU A 562 -9.24 0.20 20.24
C LEU A 562 -10.41 -0.44 20.99
N ARG A 563 -11.37 0.36 21.44
CA ARG A 563 -12.54 -0.11 22.18
C ARG A 563 -13.42 -1.04 21.34
N TRP A 564 -13.59 -0.71 20.06
CA TRP A 564 -14.30 -1.55 19.13
C TRP A 564 -13.57 -2.88 18.90
N ALA A 565 -12.26 -2.86 18.69
CA ALA A 565 -11.44 -4.06 18.50
C ALA A 565 -11.52 -5.00 19.71
N LEU A 566 -11.40 -4.45 20.93
CA LEU A 566 -11.55 -5.22 22.19
C LEU A 566 -12.94 -5.85 22.33
N GLY A 567 -14.00 -5.09 22.03
CA GLY A 567 -15.36 -5.61 22.04
C GLY A 567 -15.56 -6.77 21.06
N ARG A 568 -14.97 -6.68 19.87
CA ARG A 568 -15.05 -7.76 18.86
C ARG A 568 -14.21 -8.98 19.23
N LEU A 569 -13.04 -8.78 19.82
CA LEU A 569 -12.22 -9.88 20.35
C LEU A 569 -12.94 -10.65 21.44
N ASN A 570 -13.57 -9.97 22.39
CA ASN A 570 -14.36 -10.63 23.43
C ASN A 570 -15.50 -11.45 22.83
N LEU A 571 -16.25 -10.87 21.88
CA LEU A 571 -17.33 -11.56 21.20
C LEU A 571 -16.87 -12.86 20.50
N VAL A 572 -15.71 -12.82 19.82
CA VAL A 572 -15.15 -14.01 19.14
C VAL A 572 -14.61 -15.04 20.13
N LEU A 573 -14.04 -14.60 21.27
CA LEU A 573 -13.49 -15.49 22.30
C LEU A 573 -14.55 -16.18 23.15
N GLU A 574 -15.70 -15.54 23.37
CA GLU A 574 -16.83 -16.07 24.16
C GLU A 574 -17.62 -17.15 23.39
N ARG A 575 -17.46 -17.22 22.07
CA ARG A 575 -18.21 -18.17 21.23
C ARG A 575 -17.52 -19.51 21.12
N ASP A 576 -18.34 -20.56 21.03
CA ASP A 576 -17.88 -21.91 20.77
C ASP A 576 -17.30 -22.02 19.33
N PRO A 577 -16.10 -22.58 19.14
CA PRO A 577 -15.46 -22.67 17.82
C PRO A 577 -16.28 -23.42 16.76
N GLY A 578 -17.25 -24.24 17.18
CA GLY A 578 -18.08 -25.08 16.29
C GLY A 578 -19.42 -24.45 15.88
N VAL A 579 -19.81 -23.30 16.43
CA VAL A 579 -21.10 -22.67 16.14
C VAL A 579 -20.97 -21.76 14.91
N ALA A 580 -21.70 -22.09 13.85
CA ALA A 580 -21.80 -21.26 12.65
C ALA A 580 -22.34 -19.88 13.00
N ASP A 581 -21.61 -18.84 12.61
CA ASP A 581 -21.98 -17.45 12.86
C ASP A 581 -22.44 -16.74 11.59
N ASP A 582 -23.74 -16.76 11.40
CA ASP A 582 -24.40 -15.99 10.33
C ASP A 582 -24.71 -14.53 10.77
N GLY A 583 -24.50 -14.21 12.07
CA GLY A 583 -24.94 -12.95 12.68
C GLY A 583 -23.89 -11.86 12.85
N VAL A 584 -22.60 -12.17 13.03
CA VAL A 584 -21.57 -11.11 13.29
C VAL A 584 -21.16 -10.35 12.05
N ALA A 585 -21.27 -11.00 10.87
CA ALA A 585 -21.05 -10.34 9.58
C ALA A 585 -22.29 -9.55 9.11
N ALA A 586 -23.47 -9.78 9.70
CA ALA A 586 -24.74 -9.23 9.26
C ALA A 586 -25.08 -7.83 9.83
N ASP A 587 -24.51 -7.44 10.97
CA ASP A 587 -24.80 -6.15 11.61
C ASP A 587 -24.26 -4.90 10.85
N GLU A 588 -23.58 -5.10 9.73
CA GLU A 588 -23.12 -4.02 8.84
C GLU A 588 -23.36 -4.32 7.35
N VAL A 589 -24.46 -4.96 7.04
CA VAL A 589 -24.98 -4.98 5.67
C VAL A 589 -25.64 -3.63 5.38
N GLU A 590 -24.84 -2.57 5.26
CA GLU A 590 -25.11 -1.60 4.23
C GLU A 590 -24.91 -2.35 2.90
N THR A 591 -26.02 -2.65 2.28
CA THR A 591 -26.14 -3.19 0.94
C THR A 591 -25.23 -2.45 -0.03
N GLY A 592 -23.98 -2.90 -0.14
CA GLY A 592 -23.04 -2.48 -1.17
C GLY A 592 -23.33 -3.20 -2.50
N VAL A 593 -24.60 -3.38 -2.80
CA VAL A 593 -25.10 -3.43 -4.16
C VAL A 593 -24.77 -2.07 -4.74
N MET A 594 -24.09 -2.02 -5.88
CA MET A 594 -23.85 -0.80 -6.66
C MET A 594 -25.16 0.00 -6.71
N THR A 595 -25.39 0.87 -5.71
CA THR A 595 -26.53 1.76 -5.71
C THR A 595 -26.20 2.90 -6.65
N ASP A 596 -26.86 2.86 -7.76
CA ASP A 596 -27.36 3.91 -8.61
C ASP A 596 -27.03 5.34 -8.14
N LYS A 597 -25.88 5.88 -8.59
CA LYS A 597 -25.59 7.31 -8.56
C LYS A 597 -26.12 8.02 -9.84
N SER A 598 -27.20 7.55 -10.41
CA SER A 598 -27.83 8.18 -11.58
C SER A 598 -29.20 8.79 -11.29
N ARG A 599 -29.45 9.28 -10.06
CA ARG A 599 -30.60 10.16 -9.79
C ARG A 599 -30.14 11.37 -8.99
N GLY A 600 -29.77 12.45 -9.68
CA GLY A 600 -29.50 13.73 -9.03
C GLY A 600 -28.69 14.71 -9.85
N ALA A 601 -29.09 14.95 -11.10
CA ALA A 601 -28.74 16.17 -11.85
C ALA A 601 -29.86 16.51 -12.82
N GLY A 602 -30.88 17.14 -12.27
CA GLY A 602 -31.99 17.70 -13.05
C GLY A 602 -32.81 18.63 -12.19
N SER A 603 -32.59 19.93 -12.36
CA SER A 603 -33.29 21.13 -11.88
C SER A 603 -32.55 21.94 -10.81
N GLU A 604 -31.74 22.86 -11.22
CA GLU A 604 -31.79 24.32 -11.28
C GLU A 604 -30.48 24.90 -11.76
#